data_7b3fe8844f76d9bd09c8055008eb4f9b
#
_entry.id   7b3fe8844f76d9bd09c8055008eb4f9b
#
_cell.length_a   1.000
_cell.length_b   1.000
_cell.length_c   1.000
_cell.angle_alpha   90.00
_cell.angle_beta   90.00
_cell.angle_gamma   90.00
#
_symmetry.space_group_name_H-M   'P 1'
#
loop_
_entity.id
_entity.type
_entity.pdbx_description
1 polymer ?
#
loop_
_entity_poly.entity_id
_entity_poly.type
_entity_poly.pdbx_seq_one_letter_code
_entity_poly.pdbx_strand_id
1 'polypeptide(L)'
;MAHPFALRSSLCIYGLLFGLSLPAAEHALWLDSPGFTGCLHDNISNQRYQGSGFRPLVWKGRPNLPIYRLDGVGLNFEHIFNGAAAQKDISMFTPRQDACEVESLGDHRYQLNWPAQGSQWGVGATMLYDLSEENQIDLSFQCQLTRAVSPHGYLAMMWASYMHRTVDRSIKFWGVHNGQTGWVLLGEDKQQGFETGTIAYKEAEPLAHDPEAQLLNLVEYSDKFFITPFYYGLLQDPSSEDPLLYMVLFDQADTIRFAMWNFIQNEAGQADPHSPAWDWQFVIPQPELNQTYGYRARIVIEPFKGEAQLWRHYRQWQQALGISLPAGPEVSAP
;
A
#
# COMPACT_ATOMS: atom_id res chain seq x y z
N MET A 1 -85.74 24.83 -27.07
CA MET A 1 -85.57 23.50 -26.44
C MET A 1 -84.09 23.31 -26.31
N ALA A 2 -83.61 23.48 -25.08
CA ALA A 2 -82.16 23.44 -24.74
C ALA A 2 -81.89 22.17 -23.94
N HIS A 3 -80.90 21.38 -24.40
CA HIS A 3 -80.40 20.26 -23.68
C HIS A 3 -79.11 20.69 -22.91
N PRO A 4 -78.94 20.32 -21.62
CA PRO A 4 -77.75 20.66 -20.90
C PRO A 4 -76.66 19.59 -21.11
N PHE A 5 -75.46 20.08 -21.39
CA PHE A 5 -74.22 19.29 -21.40
C PHE A 5 -73.73 19.03 -19.98
N ALA A 6 -73.53 17.77 -19.61
CA ALA A 6 -72.93 17.35 -18.37
C ALA A 6 -71.40 17.35 -18.54
N LEU A 7 -70.68 18.19 -17.81
CA LEU A 7 -69.23 18.14 -17.65
C LEU A 7 -68.85 16.98 -16.72
N ARG A 8 -68.10 16.00 -17.22
CA ARG A 8 -67.37 15.02 -16.43
C ARG A 8 -65.99 15.56 -16.07
N SER A 9 -65.76 15.84 -14.81
CA SER A 9 -64.45 16.19 -14.27
C SER A 9 -63.64 14.93 -14.11
N SER A 10 -62.60 14.76 -14.93
CA SER A 10 -61.56 13.73 -14.73
C SER A 10 -60.52 14.26 -13.77
N LEU A 11 -60.45 13.65 -12.60
CA LEU A 11 -59.41 13.90 -11.59
C LEU A 11 -58.16 13.15 -12.01
N CYS A 12 -57.15 13.84 -12.53
CA CYS A 12 -55.81 13.30 -12.73
C CYS A 12 -55.08 13.30 -11.39
N ILE A 13 -54.92 12.12 -10.84
CA ILE A 13 -54.01 11.91 -9.68
C ILE A 13 -52.57 11.87 -10.26
N TYR A 14 -51.83 12.94 -10.11
CA TYR A 14 -50.40 12.96 -10.25
C TYR A 14 -49.75 12.24 -9.07
N GLY A 15 -49.37 10.98 -9.29
CA GLY A 15 -48.49 10.27 -8.40
C GLY A 15 -47.10 10.90 -8.40
N LEU A 16 -46.74 11.60 -7.34
CA LEU A 16 -45.38 12.02 -7.08
C LEU A 16 -44.53 10.77 -6.80
N LEU A 17 -43.86 10.25 -7.79
CA LEU A 17 -42.74 9.33 -7.61
C LEU A 17 -41.58 10.12 -6.98
N PHE A 18 -41.46 10.04 -5.66
CA PHE A 18 -40.21 10.38 -5.00
C PHE A 18 -39.18 9.35 -5.44
N GLY A 19 -38.41 9.69 -6.45
CA GLY A 19 -37.19 8.98 -6.76
C GLY A 19 -36.23 9.16 -5.57
N LEU A 20 -36.08 8.11 -4.78
CA LEU A 20 -34.95 8.00 -3.86
C LEU A 20 -33.70 7.98 -4.75
N SER A 21 -33.08 9.14 -4.96
CA SER A 21 -31.72 9.20 -5.48
C SER A 21 -30.84 8.55 -4.40
N LEU A 22 -30.31 7.37 -4.70
CA LEU A 22 -29.21 6.81 -3.94
C LEU A 22 -28.11 7.89 -3.90
N PRO A 23 -27.50 8.16 -2.75
CA PRO A 23 -26.38 9.08 -2.69
C PRO A 23 -25.33 8.60 -3.70
N ALA A 24 -24.75 9.54 -4.46
CA ALA A 24 -23.61 9.23 -5.32
C ALA A 24 -22.53 8.58 -4.46
N ALA A 25 -21.96 7.48 -4.94
CA ALA A 25 -20.89 6.82 -4.24
C ALA A 25 -19.76 7.84 -3.98
N GLU A 26 -19.34 7.97 -2.73
CA GLU A 26 -18.18 8.78 -2.39
C GLU A 26 -16.94 8.08 -2.92
N HIS A 27 -16.16 8.77 -3.76
CA HIS A 27 -14.90 8.26 -4.33
C HIS A 27 -13.69 8.61 -3.46
N ALA A 28 -13.92 9.36 -2.39
CA ALA A 28 -12.88 9.79 -1.47
C ALA A 28 -13.50 10.11 -0.10
N LEU A 29 -12.84 9.67 0.96
CA LEU A 29 -13.22 9.95 2.34
C LEU A 29 -12.18 10.83 3.01
N TRP A 30 -12.60 12.00 3.46
CA TRP A 30 -11.80 12.82 4.35
C TRP A 30 -11.78 12.21 5.74
N LEU A 31 -10.59 12.13 6.31
CA LEU A 31 -10.34 11.57 7.62
C LEU A 31 -9.74 12.61 8.57
N ASP A 32 -10.13 12.53 9.81
CA ASP A 32 -9.57 13.26 10.94
C ASP A 32 -9.52 12.31 12.13
N SER A 33 -8.36 11.77 12.44
CA SER A 33 -8.11 10.81 13.51
C SER A 33 -7.27 11.46 14.62
N PRO A 34 -6.99 10.80 15.74
CA PRO A 34 -6.14 11.37 16.79
C PRO A 34 -4.79 11.87 16.28
N GLY A 35 -4.13 11.12 15.39
CA GLY A 35 -2.80 11.44 14.88
C GLY A 35 -2.73 11.94 13.45
N PHE A 36 -3.78 11.77 12.65
CA PHE A 36 -3.68 11.99 11.21
C PHE A 36 -4.85 12.78 10.65
N THR A 37 -4.54 13.58 9.64
CA THR A 37 -5.54 14.16 8.74
C THR A 37 -5.21 13.80 7.31
N GLY A 38 -6.23 13.67 6.46
CA GLY A 38 -5.98 13.33 5.07
C GLY A 38 -7.22 12.93 4.30
N CYS A 39 -7.01 12.25 3.20
CA CYS A 39 -8.07 11.73 2.36
C CYS A 39 -7.69 10.35 1.84
N LEU A 40 -8.58 9.39 2.01
CA LEU A 40 -8.48 8.05 1.45
C LEU A 40 -9.29 8.00 0.15
N HIS A 41 -8.65 7.60 -0.93
CA HIS A 41 -9.23 7.56 -2.27
C HIS A 41 -9.43 6.12 -2.76
N ASP A 42 -10.48 5.92 -3.54
CA ASP A 42 -10.64 4.78 -4.41
C ASP A 42 -9.86 4.96 -5.75
N ASN A 43 -9.97 3.99 -6.65
CA ASN A 43 -9.34 4.03 -7.97
C ASN A 43 -10.07 4.93 -8.98
N ILE A 44 -11.28 5.39 -8.70
CA ILE A 44 -12.16 6.10 -9.63
C ILE A 44 -11.91 7.59 -9.58
N SER A 45 -11.60 8.12 -8.40
CA SER A 45 -11.42 9.56 -8.16
C SER A 45 -10.21 10.17 -8.88
N ASN A 46 -9.25 9.37 -9.32
CA ASN A 46 -8.03 9.82 -9.97
C ASN A 46 -8.00 9.47 -11.47
N GLN A 47 -8.58 10.34 -12.28
CA GLN A 47 -8.73 10.11 -13.73
C GLN A 47 -7.41 9.91 -14.50
N ARG A 48 -6.28 10.39 -14.01
CA ARG A 48 -5.02 10.35 -14.76
C ARG A 48 -4.21 9.10 -14.52
N TYR A 49 -4.12 8.63 -13.26
CA TYR A 49 -3.24 7.53 -12.89
C TYR A 49 -3.94 6.42 -12.15
N GLN A 50 -5.22 6.60 -11.87
CA GLN A 50 -5.97 5.67 -11.03
C GLN A 50 -5.08 5.13 -9.90
N GLY A 51 -5.49 5.08 -8.71
CA GLY A 51 -4.68 4.65 -7.58
C GLY A 51 -5.46 4.87 -6.32
N SER A 52 -5.66 3.79 -5.61
CA SER A 52 -6.29 3.79 -4.29
C SER A 52 -5.27 4.13 -3.22
N GLY A 53 -5.74 4.61 -2.08
CA GLY A 53 -4.90 4.93 -0.94
C GLY A 53 -4.96 6.39 -0.50
N PHE A 54 -3.96 6.83 0.26
CA PHE A 54 -3.99 8.15 0.90
C PHE A 54 -3.39 9.25 0.02
N ARG A 55 -4.14 10.36 -0.12
CA ARG A 55 -3.68 11.58 -0.78
C ARG A 55 -4.56 12.79 -0.42
N PRO A 56 -4.09 13.76 0.39
CA PRO A 56 -2.90 13.68 1.20
C PRO A 56 -3.05 12.76 2.41
N LEU A 57 -1.94 12.47 3.08
CA LEU A 57 -1.88 12.01 4.45
C LEU A 57 -0.87 12.88 5.19
N VAL A 58 -1.28 13.42 6.33
CA VAL A 58 -0.47 14.33 7.16
C VAL A 58 -0.53 13.85 8.61
N TRP A 59 0.63 13.69 9.22
CA TRP A 59 0.71 13.48 10.67
C TRP A 59 0.53 14.81 11.41
N LYS A 60 -0.37 14.88 12.38
CA LYS A 60 -0.69 16.13 13.11
C LYS A 60 0.50 16.71 13.87
N GLY A 61 1.49 15.87 14.23
CA GLY A 61 2.75 16.35 14.83
C GLY A 61 3.65 17.12 13.86
N ARG A 62 3.38 17.05 12.54
CA ARG A 62 4.07 17.81 11.47
C ARG A 62 3.07 18.24 10.39
N PRO A 63 2.19 19.21 10.69
CA PRO A 63 1.02 19.52 9.84
C PRO A 63 1.38 20.08 8.47
N ASN A 64 2.61 20.55 8.27
CA ASN A 64 3.08 21.09 7.01
C ASN A 64 3.85 20.08 6.13
N LEU A 65 3.98 18.83 6.58
CA LEU A 65 4.68 17.77 5.87
C LEU A 65 3.70 16.68 5.45
N PRO A 66 3.18 16.69 4.21
CA PRO A 66 2.52 15.52 3.65
C PRO A 66 3.49 14.34 3.62
N ILE A 67 3.02 13.15 4.02
CA ILE A 67 3.84 11.93 4.03
C ILE A 67 4.09 11.45 2.60
N TYR A 68 3.06 11.51 1.78
CA TYR A 68 3.09 11.11 0.38
C TYR A 68 3.00 12.33 -0.53
N ARG A 69 3.49 12.19 -1.75
CA ARG A 69 3.41 13.23 -2.77
C ARG A 69 1.97 13.63 -3.05
N LEU A 70 1.75 14.94 -3.27
CA LEU A 70 0.42 15.46 -3.58
C LEU A 70 -0.08 15.06 -4.99
N ASP A 71 0.83 14.73 -5.90
CA ASP A 71 0.54 14.21 -7.24
C ASP A 71 0.68 12.69 -7.35
N GLY A 72 1.00 12.02 -6.23
CA GLY A 72 1.06 10.60 -6.05
C GLY A 72 0.03 10.10 -5.04
N VAL A 73 0.19 8.87 -4.60
CA VAL A 73 -0.67 8.23 -3.60
C VAL A 73 0.19 7.33 -2.71
N GLY A 74 -0.15 7.21 -1.45
CA GLY A 74 0.49 6.28 -0.52
C GLY A 74 -0.35 5.05 -0.27
N LEU A 75 0.30 3.93 0.00
CA LEU A 75 -0.31 2.63 0.26
C LEU A 75 -1.22 2.15 -0.88
N ASN A 76 -0.83 2.42 -2.11
CA ASN A 76 -1.56 2.05 -3.30
C ASN A 76 -1.36 0.56 -3.62
N PHE A 77 -2.44 -0.20 -3.69
CA PHE A 77 -2.40 -1.56 -4.22
C PHE A 77 -2.21 -1.49 -5.74
N GLU A 78 -0.97 -1.63 -6.19
CA GLU A 78 -0.57 -1.21 -7.53
C GLU A 78 -0.51 -2.32 -8.55
N HIS A 79 0.13 -3.45 -8.20
CA HIS A 79 0.40 -4.53 -9.13
C HIS A 79 0.01 -5.90 -8.58
N ILE A 80 -0.39 -6.79 -9.50
CA ILE A 80 -0.40 -8.23 -9.30
C ILE A 80 0.41 -8.85 -10.43
N PHE A 81 1.25 -9.83 -10.13
CA PHE A 81 2.05 -10.55 -11.10
C PHE A 81 2.33 -12.00 -10.63
N ASN A 82 2.63 -12.87 -11.59
CA ASN A 82 2.81 -14.30 -11.37
C ASN A 82 3.98 -14.91 -12.14
N GLY A 83 4.87 -14.06 -12.69
CA GLY A 83 6.03 -14.48 -13.46
C GLY A 83 5.78 -14.92 -14.90
N ALA A 84 4.53 -14.88 -15.40
CA ALA A 84 4.24 -15.26 -16.77
C ALA A 84 4.47 -14.13 -17.77
N ALA A 85 5.10 -14.45 -18.90
CA ALA A 85 5.28 -13.51 -20.02
C ALA A 85 3.98 -13.19 -20.76
N ALA A 86 3.03 -14.12 -20.75
CA ALA A 86 1.85 -14.10 -21.61
C ALA A 86 0.62 -13.42 -21.01
N GLN A 87 0.80 -12.32 -20.26
CA GLN A 87 -0.34 -11.55 -19.72
C GLN A 87 -0.80 -10.43 -20.67
N LYS A 88 -0.92 -10.76 -21.95
CA LYS A 88 -1.24 -9.78 -23.00
C LYS A 88 -2.55 -9.02 -22.77
N ASP A 89 -3.48 -9.59 -22.01
CA ASP A 89 -4.83 -9.06 -21.80
C ASP A 89 -5.02 -8.46 -20.40
N ILE A 90 -4.01 -8.52 -19.53
CA ILE A 90 -4.08 -7.96 -18.18
C ILE A 90 -3.04 -6.84 -18.07
N SER A 91 -3.51 -5.65 -17.72
CA SER A 91 -2.61 -4.54 -17.44
C SER A 91 -1.72 -4.86 -16.25
N MET A 92 -0.42 -4.57 -16.35
CA MET A 92 0.50 -4.65 -15.23
C MET A 92 0.11 -3.71 -14.07
N PHE A 93 -0.67 -2.67 -14.35
CA PHE A 93 -1.17 -1.71 -13.37
C PHE A 93 -2.54 -2.11 -12.80
N THR A 94 -2.79 -3.37 -12.61
CA THR A 94 -3.95 -3.88 -11.89
C THR A 94 -3.50 -4.56 -10.60
N PRO A 95 -4.15 -4.27 -9.46
CA PRO A 95 -5.48 -3.69 -9.28
C PRO A 95 -5.56 -2.15 -9.25
N ARG A 96 -4.49 -1.43 -9.47
CA ARG A 96 -4.52 0.05 -9.54
C ARG A 96 -5.57 0.61 -10.50
N GLN A 97 -5.89 -0.13 -11.57
CA GLN A 97 -6.90 0.24 -12.57
C GLN A 97 -8.23 -0.50 -12.41
N ASP A 98 -8.30 -1.45 -11.49
CA ASP A 98 -9.55 -2.17 -11.20
C ASP A 98 -10.44 -1.32 -10.28
N ALA A 99 -11.75 -1.50 -10.38
CA ALA A 99 -12.68 -0.80 -9.51
C ALA A 99 -12.44 -1.17 -8.04
N CYS A 100 -12.39 -0.17 -7.18
CA CYS A 100 -12.42 -0.39 -5.74
C CYS A 100 -13.40 0.58 -5.07
N GLU A 101 -13.85 0.25 -3.89
CA GLU A 101 -14.80 1.02 -3.09
C GLU A 101 -14.12 1.45 -1.79
N VAL A 102 -14.41 2.67 -1.35
CA VAL A 102 -13.92 3.22 -0.09
C VAL A 102 -15.07 3.32 0.91
N GLU A 103 -14.84 2.88 2.15
CA GLU A 103 -15.84 2.86 3.21
C GLU A 103 -15.25 3.32 4.55
N SER A 104 -16.04 4.08 5.32
CA SER A 104 -15.76 4.36 6.73
C SER A 104 -16.49 3.37 7.61
N LEU A 105 -15.77 2.68 8.48
CA LEU A 105 -16.31 1.73 9.43
C LEU A 105 -16.58 2.36 10.83
N GLY A 106 -16.36 3.67 10.96
CA GLY A 106 -16.40 4.38 12.24
C GLY A 106 -15.15 4.19 13.09
N ASP A 107 -15.03 4.92 14.20
CA ASP A 107 -13.93 4.81 15.16
C ASP A 107 -12.54 4.88 14.51
N HIS A 108 -12.35 5.80 13.55
CA HIS A 108 -11.12 6.01 12.77
C HIS A 108 -10.64 4.79 11.96
N ARG A 109 -11.56 3.88 11.63
CA ARG A 109 -11.29 2.73 10.78
C ARG A 109 -11.91 2.93 9.40
N TYR A 110 -11.13 2.60 8.37
CA TYR A 110 -11.48 2.80 6.96
C TYR A 110 -11.11 1.55 6.17
N GLN A 111 -11.86 1.28 5.12
CA GLN A 111 -11.65 0.10 4.29
C GLN A 111 -11.63 0.48 2.81
N LEU A 112 -10.73 -0.15 2.07
CA LEU A 112 -10.79 -0.26 0.62
C LEU A 112 -11.17 -1.70 0.26
N ASN A 113 -12.09 -1.85 -0.67
CA ASN A 113 -12.60 -3.14 -1.12
C ASN A 113 -12.49 -3.24 -2.65
N TRP A 114 -11.80 -4.26 -3.14
CA TRP A 114 -11.67 -4.61 -4.55
C TRP A 114 -12.52 -5.86 -4.82
N PRO A 115 -13.71 -5.73 -5.46
CA PRO A 115 -14.56 -6.86 -5.76
C PRO A 115 -13.89 -7.83 -6.77
N ALA A 116 -13.91 -9.12 -6.50
CA ALA A 116 -13.34 -10.13 -7.39
C ALA A 116 -13.94 -10.10 -8.80
N GLN A 117 -15.22 -9.73 -8.91
CA GLN A 117 -15.94 -9.64 -10.18
C GLN A 117 -15.38 -8.54 -11.11
N GLY A 118 -14.85 -7.46 -10.54
CA GLY A 118 -14.21 -6.36 -11.28
C GLY A 118 -12.73 -6.56 -11.55
N SER A 119 -12.11 -7.57 -10.92
CA SER A 119 -10.68 -7.81 -11.01
C SER A 119 -10.29 -8.56 -12.27
N GLN A 120 -9.36 -8.00 -13.04
CA GLN A 120 -8.75 -8.68 -14.19
C GLN A 120 -8.00 -9.95 -13.79
N TRP A 121 -7.56 -10.04 -12.54
CA TRP A 121 -6.89 -11.22 -11.96
C TRP A 121 -7.86 -12.23 -11.32
N GLY A 122 -9.13 -11.88 -11.15
CA GLY A 122 -10.07 -12.67 -10.36
C GLY A 122 -9.73 -12.72 -8.88
N VAL A 123 -9.11 -11.66 -8.37
CA VAL A 123 -8.74 -11.48 -6.98
C VAL A 123 -9.74 -10.53 -6.33
N GLY A 124 -10.49 -11.02 -5.33
CA GLY A 124 -11.21 -10.18 -4.39
C GLY A 124 -10.30 -9.81 -3.23
N ALA A 125 -10.26 -8.54 -2.84
CA ALA A 125 -9.36 -8.08 -1.78
C ALA A 125 -9.98 -6.99 -0.92
N THR A 126 -9.55 -6.92 0.33
CA THR A 126 -9.86 -5.83 1.26
C THR A 126 -8.59 -5.35 1.96
N MET A 127 -8.49 -4.04 2.18
CA MET A 127 -7.48 -3.43 3.03
C MET A 127 -8.19 -2.59 4.08
N LEU A 128 -8.04 -2.98 5.34
CA LEU A 128 -8.50 -2.23 6.51
C LEU A 128 -7.35 -1.34 7.00
N TYR A 129 -7.67 -0.09 7.28
CA TYR A 129 -6.80 0.88 7.94
C TYR A 129 -7.40 1.28 9.27
N ASP A 130 -6.63 1.18 10.35
CA ASP A 130 -6.99 1.66 11.68
C ASP A 130 -6.03 2.80 12.06
N LEU A 131 -6.59 4.01 12.24
CA LEU A 131 -5.90 5.24 12.57
C LEU A 131 -6.26 5.74 13.98
N SER A 132 -6.64 4.84 14.88
CA SER A 132 -7.07 5.18 16.25
C SER A 132 -5.93 5.70 17.13
N GLU A 133 -4.68 5.40 16.78
CA GLU A 133 -3.49 5.82 17.52
C GLU A 133 -2.91 7.13 16.96
N GLU A 134 -2.15 7.85 17.81
CA GLU A 134 -1.61 9.17 17.45
C GLU A 134 -0.45 9.11 16.45
N ASN A 135 0.31 8.03 16.43
CA ASN A 135 1.54 7.92 15.63
C ASN A 135 1.64 6.60 14.87
N GLN A 136 0.54 5.86 14.73
CA GLN A 136 0.52 4.55 14.09
C GLN A 136 -0.69 4.41 13.17
N ILE A 137 -0.51 3.63 12.12
CA ILE A 137 -1.58 3.17 11.24
C ILE A 137 -1.46 1.66 11.16
N ASP A 138 -2.45 0.94 11.66
CA ASP A 138 -2.51 -0.51 11.53
C ASP A 138 -3.24 -0.90 10.24
N LEU A 139 -2.67 -1.85 9.52
CA LEU A 139 -3.18 -2.38 8.26
C LEU A 139 -3.52 -3.86 8.42
N SER A 140 -4.65 -4.26 7.84
CA SER A 140 -4.99 -5.66 7.69
C SER A 140 -5.46 -5.92 6.27
N PHE A 141 -4.67 -6.66 5.52
CA PHE A 141 -4.99 -7.06 4.15
C PHE A 141 -5.50 -8.49 4.11
N GLN A 142 -6.56 -8.72 3.33
CA GLN A 142 -7.08 -10.04 3.02
C GLN A 142 -7.44 -10.12 1.55
N CYS A 143 -7.24 -11.30 0.94
CA CYS A 143 -7.64 -11.57 -0.43
C CYS A 143 -8.06 -13.03 -0.64
N GLN A 144 -8.83 -13.25 -1.70
CA GLN A 144 -9.20 -14.57 -2.19
C GLN A 144 -9.11 -14.60 -3.72
N LEU A 145 -8.71 -15.77 -4.26
CA LEU A 145 -8.67 -15.99 -5.70
C LEU A 145 -9.92 -16.76 -6.14
N THR A 146 -10.59 -16.27 -7.19
CA THR A 146 -11.76 -16.94 -7.79
C THR A 146 -11.43 -17.73 -9.05
N ARG A 147 -10.20 -17.61 -9.57
CA ARG A 147 -9.69 -18.38 -10.71
C ARG A 147 -8.20 -18.67 -10.55
N ALA A 148 -7.73 -19.75 -11.19
CA ALA A 148 -6.32 -20.12 -11.19
C ALA A 148 -5.52 -19.16 -12.08
N VAL A 149 -4.53 -18.47 -11.49
CA VAL A 149 -3.69 -17.46 -12.16
C VAL A 149 -2.22 -17.58 -11.79
N SER A 150 -1.77 -18.73 -11.31
CA SER A 150 -0.42 -18.94 -10.78
C SER A 150 0.36 -20.03 -11.54
N PRO A 151 0.72 -19.82 -12.83
CA PRO A 151 1.39 -20.84 -13.64
C PRO A 151 2.76 -21.23 -13.08
N HIS A 152 3.44 -20.35 -12.35
CA HIS A 152 4.72 -20.60 -11.70
C HIS A 152 4.60 -20.96 -10.22
N GLY A 153 3.38 -21.27 -9.73
CA GLY A 153 3.15 -21.70 -8.36
C GLY A 153 3.15 -20.56 -7.33
N TYR A 154 3.00 -19.31 -7.75
CA TYR A 154 2.82 -18.17 -6.85
C TYR A 154 1.95 -17.07 -7.45
N LEU A 155 1.47 -16.18 -6.58
CA LEU A 155 0.91 -14.90 -6.94
C LEU A 155 1.54 -13.83 -6.05
N ALA A 156 2.10 -12.79 -6.65
CA ALA A 156 2.68 -11.66 -5.93
C ALA A 156 1.83 -10.41 -6.11
N MET A 157 1.63 -9.70 -5.02
CA MET A 157 0.87 -8.46 -4.93
C MET A 157 1.77 -7.37 -4.40
N MET A 158 1.67 -6.14 -4.93
CA MET A 158 2.57 -5.05 -4.60
C MET A 158 1.81 -3.78 -4.20
N TRP A 159 2.29 -3.17 -3.15
CA TRP A 159 1.88 -1.82 -2.71
C TRP A 159 3.01 -0.84 -2.98
N ALA A 160 2.63 0.32 -3.52
CA ALA A 160 3.54 1.42 -3.75
C ALA A 160 3.15 2.64 -2.91
N SER A 161 4.15 3.31 -2.35
CA SER A 161 3.99 4.55 -1.60
C SER A 161 4.92 5.61 -2.17
N TYR A 162 4.34 6.58 -2.88
CA TYR A 162 5.07 7.68 -3.49
C TYR A 162 5.44 8.71 -2.43
N MET A 163 6.66 8.63 -1.91
CA MET A 163 7.10 9.40 -0.75
C MET A 163 7.33 10.88 -1.07
N HIS A 164 7.21 11.72 -0.05
CA HIS A 164 7.48 13.15 -0.16
C HIS A 164 8.60 13.55 0.79
N ARG A 165 9.59 14.30 0.28
CA ARG A 165 10.69 14.89 1.05
C ARG A 165 11.46 13.89 1.91
N THR A 166 11.85 12.76 1.35
CA THR A 166 12.75 11.85 2.06
C THR A 166 14.12 12.49 2.30
N VAL A 167 14.77 12.15 3.41
CA VAL A 167 16.15 12.60 3.71
C VAL A 167 17.09 12.07 2.63
N ASP A 168 16.96 10.82 2.30
CA ASP A 168 17.56 10.14 1.16
C ASP A 168 16.52 9.20 0.55
N ARG A 169 16.81 8.61 -0.61
CA ARG A 169 15.88 7.72 -1.32
C ARG A 169 15.77 6.33 -0.70
N SER A 170 16.69 5.96 0.20
CA SER A 170 16.85 4.59 0.65
C SER A 170 15.84 4.19 1.70
N ILE A 171 15.38 2.95 1.64
CA ILE A 171 14.86 2.24 2.81
C ILE A 171 16.00 1.48 3.50
N LYS A 172 15.87 1.33 4.81
CA LYS A 172 16.86 0.70 5.67
C LYS A 172 16.21 -0.45 6.42
N PHE A 173 16.89 -1.59 6.50
CA PHE A 173 16.39 -2.78 7.17
C PHE A 173 17.53 -3.55 7.83
N TRP A 174 17.21 -4.36 8.83
CA TRP A 174 18.18 -5.27 9.45
C TRP A 174 18.26 -6.55 8.62
N GLY A 175 19.44 -6.83 8.09
CA GLY A 175 19.59 -7.90 7.12
C GLY A 175 21.04 -8.34 6.88
N VAL A 176 21.26 -8.96 5.73
CA VAL A 176 22.55 -9.45 5.28
C VAL A 176 22.87 -8.84 3.92
N HIS A 177 24.09 -8.37 3.76
CA HIS A 177 24.67 -7.97 2.50
C HIS A 177 26.14 -8.36 2.48
N ASN A 178 26.62 -8.98 1.39
CA ASN A 178 28.00 -9.47 1.26
C ASN A 178 28.43 -10.39 2.44
N GLY A 179 27.51 -11.21 2.96
CA GLY A 179 27.76 -12.12 4.06
C GLY A 179 27.86 -11.45 5.43
N GLN A 180 27.65 -10.15 5.55
CA GLN A 180 27.67 -9.40 6.81
C GLN A 180 26.26 -9.07 7.27
N THR A 181 25.97 -9.33 8.55
CA THR A 181 24.72 -8.96 9.19
C THR A 181 24.81 -7.54 9.74
N GLY A 182 23.80 -6.72 9.47
CA GLY A 182 23.75 -5.33 9.94
C GLY A 182 22.60 -4.55 9.32
N TRP A 183 22.66 -3.23 9.45
CA TRP A 183 21.79 -2.33 8.71
C TRP A 183 22.20 -2.31 7.25
N VAL A 184 21.24 -2.65 6.39
CA VAL A 184 21.38 -2.71 4.94
C VAL A 184 20.51 -1.62 4.33
N LEU A 185 21.03 -0.97 3.28
CA LEU A 185 20.30 0.05 2.53
C LEU A 185 19.87 -0.51 1.17
N LEU A 186 18.66 -0.18 0.76
CA LEU A 186 18.16 -0.38 -0.59
C LEU A 186 17.92 0.99 -1.24
N GLY A 187 18.53 1.26 -2.37
CA GLY A 187 18.35 2.48 -3.15
C GLY A 187 19.52 3.45 -3.19
N GLU A 188 20.61 3.17 -2.48
CA GLU A 188 21.77 4.06 -2.40
C GLU A 188 22.66 3.98 -3.66
N ASP A 189 22.77 2.81 -4.27
CA ASP A 189 23.79 2.50 -5.28
C ASP A 189 23.45 2.94 -6.71
N LYS A 190 22.20 3.41 -6.97
CA LYS A 190 21.79 3.82 -8.32
C LYS A 190 21.24 5.24 -8.36
N GLN A 191 21.85 6.04 -9.21
CA GLN A 191 21.45 7.42 -9.46
C GLN A 191 20.22 7.52 -10.38
N GLN A 192 19.93 6.49 -11.16
CA GLN A 192 18.79 6.45 -12.09
C GLN A 192 18.09 5.11 -12.03
N GLY A 193 16.76 5.14 -12.08
CA GLY A 193 15.94 3.96 -12.06
C GLY A 193 15.86 3.34 -10.68
N PHE A 194 15.74 2.05 -10.64
CA PHE A 194 15.54 1.25 -9.45
C PHE A 194 16.72 0.32 -9.21
N GLU A 195 16.88 -0.10 -7.99
CA GLU A 195 17.81 -1.17 -7.68
C GLU A 195 17.26 -2.50 -8.23
N THR A 196 18.13 -3.36 -8.75
CA THR A 196 17.75 -4.62 -9.36
C THR A 196 17.33 -5.61 -8.28
N GLY A 197 16.13 -6.15 -8.41
CA GLY A 197 15.59 -7.16 -7.54
C GLY A 197 14.86 -6.64 -6.31
N THR A 198 14.17 -7.54 -5.65
CA THR A 198 13.45 -7.32 -4.40
C THR A 198 14.23 -7.89 -3.22
N ILE A 199 14.06 -7.27 -2.06
CA ILE A 199 14.68 -7.75 -0.83
C ILE A 199 13.74 -8.77 -0.18
N ALA A 200 14.14 -10.04 -0.20
CA ALA A 200 13.40 -11.13 0.41
C ALA A 200 13.91 -11.44 1.84
N TYR A 201 13.16 -12.25 2.59
CA TYR A 201 13.66 -12.86 3.81
C TYR A 201 14.83 -13.78 3.51
N LYS A 202 15.80 -13.87 4.42
CA LYS A 202 17.07 -14.61 4.22
C LYS A 202 16.93 -16.08 3.76
N GLU A 203 15.79 -16.69 4.00
CA GLU A 203 15.52 -18.10 3.68
C GLU A 203 14.53 -18.27 2.52
N ALA A 204 14.08 -17.17 1.89
CA ALA A 204 13.12 -17.23 0.81
C ALA A 204 13.74 -17.81 -0.47
N GLU A 205 13.01 -18.69 -1.12
CA GLU A 205 13.41 -19.25 -2.41
C GLU A 205 13.17 -18.28 -3.58
N PRO A 206 13.98 -18.35 -4.64
CA PRO A 206 13.75 -17.61 -5.87
C PRO A 206 12.39 -17.88 -6.49
N LEU A 207 11.72 -16.83 -7.00
CA LEU A 207 10.46 -16.97 -7.73
C LEU A 207 10.74 -17.33 -9.19
N ALA A 208 10.13 -18.41 -9.67
CA ALA A 208 10.21 -18.82 -11.05
C ALA A 208 9.46 -17.83 -11.96
N HIS A 209 10.01 -17.55 -13.14
CA HIS A 209 9.35 -16.68 -14.13
C HIS A 209 9.77 -17.05 -15.56
N ASP A 210 8.96 -16.62 -16.52
CA ASP A 210 9.31 -16.73 -17.92
C ASP A 210 10.44 -15.74 -18.26
N PRO A 211 11.37 -16.07 -19.18
CA PRO A 211 12.48 -15.18 -19.56
C PRO A 211 12.02 -13.82 -20.12
N GLU A 212 10.82 -13.79 -20.71
CA GLU A 212 10.24 -12.59 -21.34
C GLU A 212 9.24 -11.88 -20.42
N ALA A 213 9.08 -12.30 -19.17
CA ALA A 213 8.19 -11.66 -18.23
C ALA A 213 8.68 -10.23 -17.91
N GLN A 214 7.76 -9.27 -17.99
CA GLN A 214 8.05 -7.90 -17.58
C GLN A 214 7.88 -7.78 -16.06
N LEU A 215 8.95 -7.99 -15.35
CA LEU A 215 8.90 -8.09 -13.90
C LEU A 215 9.17 -6.77 -13.19
N LEU A 216 9.67 -5.75 -13.88
CA LEU A 216 9.99 -4.43 -13.34
C LEU A 216 10.68 -4.50 -11.97
N ASN A 217 11.60 -5.42 -11.76
CA ASN A 217 12.22 -5.79 -10.47
C ASN A 217 11.28 -6.42 -9.44
N LEU A 218 10.05 -6.73 -9.79
CA LEU A 218 9.06 -7.11 -8.79
C LEU A 218 9.26 -8.52 -8.25
N VAL A 219 9.97 -9.39 -8.98
CA VAL A 219 10.26 -10.78 -8.59
C VAL A 219 11.74 -11.14 -8.63
N GLU A 220 12.60 -10.26 -9.12
CA GLU A 220 14.04 -10.49 -9.16
C GLU A 220 14.64 -10.41 -7.77
N TYR A 221 15.68 -11.23 -7.55
CA TYR A 221 16.41 -11.26 -6.28
C TYR A 221 17.52 -10.25 -6.25
N SER A 222 17.65 -9.56 -5.13
CA SER A 222 18.85 -8.87 -4.73
C SER A 222 19.80 -9.84 -4.02
N ASP A 223 21.08 -9.50 -3.95
CA ASP A 223 22.07 -10.13 -3.07
C ASP A 223 21.94 -9.70 -1.61
N LYS A 224 20.99 -8.80 -1.33
CA LYS A 224 20.62 -8.33 -0.01
C LYS A 224 19.40 -9.10 0.49
N PHE A 225 19.38 -9.45 1.78
CA PHE A 225 18.26 -10.17 2.42
C PHE A 225 17.93 -9.52 3.74
N PHE A 226 16.64 -9.38 4.07
CA PHE A 226 16.27 -8.97 5.41
C PHE A 226 16.22 -10.14 6.39
N ILE A 227 16.43 -9.86 7.67
CA ILE A 227 16.28 -10.80 8.78
C ILE A 227 15.00 -10.50 9.53
N THR A 228 14.74 -9.22 9.82
CA THR A 228 13.54 -8.80 10.56
C THR A 228 12.53 -8.16 9.60
N PRO A 229 11.23 -8.52 9.69
CA PRO A 229 10.22 -8.08 8.74
C PRO A 229 9.78 -6.63 8.99
N PHE A 230 10.72 -5.71 8.91
CA PHE A 230 10.44 -4.29 8.88
C PHE A 230 11.51 -3.52 8.09
N TYR A 231 11.11 -2.39 7.56
CA TYR A 231 12.02 -1.39 7.03
C TYR A 231 11.64 0.00 7.54
N TYR A 232 12.56 0.93 7.43
CA TYR A 232 12.29 2.33 7.70
C TYR A 232 13.00 3.24 6.70
N GLY A 233 12.49 4.45 6.59
CA GLY A 233 13.13 5.58 5.97
C GLY A 233 12.83 6.85 6.75
N LEU A 234 13.44 7.95 6.37
CA LEU A 234 13.35 9.23 7.07
C LEU A 234 12.81 10.30 6.13
N LEU A 235 11.89 11.13 6.63
CA LEU A 235 11.35 12.28 5.93
C LEU A 235 11.91 13.56 6.54
N GLN A 236 12.21 14.55 5.69
CA GLN A 236 12.76 15.83 6.12
C GLN A 236 11.67 16.91 6.17
N ASP A 237 11.38 17.39 7.37
CA ASP A 237 10.58 18.60 7.56
C ASP A 237 11.53 19.80 7.58
N PRO A 238 11.43 20.74 6.61
CA PRO A 238 12.28 21.93 6.60
C PRO A 238 12.11 22.83 7.84
N SER A 239 11.01 22.67 8.58
CA SER A 239 10.74 23.43 9.80
C SER A 239 11.28 22.78 11.08
N SER A 240 11.95 21.60 10.97
CA SER A 240 12.46 20.84 12.11
C SER A 240 13.84 20.26 11.82
N GLU A 241 14.70 20.28 12.83
CA GLU A 241 16.01 19.62 12.76
C GLU A 241 15.91 18.09 12.85
N ASP A 242 14.92 17.57 13.58
CA ASP A 242 14.69 16.15 13.73
C ASP A 242 13.93 15.60 12.50
N PRO A 243 14.47 14.61 11.77
CA PRO A 243 13.74 13.94 10.71
C PRO A 243 12.57 13.13 11.28
N LEU A 244 11.57 12.92 10.44
CA LEU A 244 10.41 12.10 10.77
C LEU A 244 10.68 10.64 10.36
N LEU A 245 10.51 9.72 11.29
CA LEU A 245 10.55 8.28 11.03
C LEU A 245 9.32 7.87 10.22
N TYR A 246 9.51 7.09 9.18
CA TYR A 246 8.51 6.28 8.51
C TYR A 246 8.96 4.83 8.58
N MET A 247 8.33 4.01 9.42
CA MET A 247 8.71 2.62 9.63
C MET A 247 7.52 1.72 9.32
N VAL A 248 7.74 0.66 8.55
CA VAL A 248 6.73 -0.35 8.22
C VAL A 248 7.14 -1.68 8.81
N LEU A 249 6.27 -2.25 9.66
CA LEU A 249 6.45 -3.55 10.32
C LEU A 249 5.41 -4.53 9.78
N PHE A 250 5.81 -5.78 9.60
CA PHE A 250 4.91 -6.86 9.13
C PHE A 250 4.80 -7.97 10.18
N ASP A 251 3.69 -8.72 10.14
CA ASP A 251 3.43 -9.85 11.04
C ASP A 251 4.03 -11.16 10.57
N GLN A 252 4.69 -11.17 9.43
CA GLN A 252 5.32 -12.34 8.83
C GLN A 252 6.53 -11.94 7.98
N ALA A 253 7.45 -12.88 7.75
CA ALA A 253 8.69 -12.63 7.00
C ALA A 253 8.69 -13.34 5.63
N ASP A 254 8.26 -14.60 5.59
CA ASP A 254 8.48 -15.50 4.44
C ASP A 254 7.76 -15.05 3.16
N THR A 255 6.64 -14.38 3.32
CA THR A 255 5.79 -13.94 2.20
C THR A 255 5.94 -12.45 1.87
N ILE A 256 6.72 -11.71 2.66
CA ILE A 256 6.96 -10.28 2.44
C ILE A 256 8.28 -10.06 1.69
N ARG A 257 8.29 -9.07 0.82
CA ARG A 257 9.49 -8.56 0.15
C ARG A 257 9.47 -7.05 0.16
N PHE A 258 10.63 -6.44 0.37
CA PHE A 258 10.79 -4.99 0.26
C PHE A 258 11.26 -4.63 -1.13
N ALA A 259 10.80 -3.50 -1.64
CA ALA A 259 11.24 -2.95 -2.91
C ALA A 259 11.23 -1.42 -2.84
N MET A 260 11.88 -0.78 -3.79
CA MET A 260 11.77 0.64 -3.98
C MET A 260 11.94 1.00 -5.45
N TRP A 261 11.48 2.17 -5.82
CA TRP A 261 11.56 2.68 -7.17
C TRP A 261 11.92 4.16 -7.20
N ASN A 262 12.91 4.53 -8.02
CA ASN A 262 13.33 5.91 -8.28
C ASN A 262 12.98 6.31 -9.70
N PHE A 263 11.79 6.79 -9.95
CA PHE A 263 11.28 7.07 -11.30
C PHE A 263 11.15 8.56 -11.61
N ILE A 264 11.18 9.43 -10.62
CA ILE A 264 11.14 10.87 -10.83
C ILE A 264 12.52 11.34 -11.23
N GLN A 265 12.59 12.02 -12.36
CA GLN A 265 13.81 12.62 -12.87
C GLN A 265 13.72 14.14 -12.71
N ASN A 266 14.83 14.74 -12.30
CA ASN A 266 15.03 16.19 -12.38
C ASN A 266 15.27 16.61 -13.85
N GLU A 267 15.44 17.90 -14.11
CA GLU A 267 15.69 18.44 -15.45
C GLU A 267 16.96 17.88 -16.11
N ALA A 268 17.91 17.38 -15.34
CA ALA A 268 19.12 16.73 -15.83
C ALA A 268 18.95 15.22 -16.11
N GLY A 269 17.74 14.67 -15.95
CA GLY A 269 17.45 13.26 -16.14
C GLY A 269 17.92 12.36 -15.00
N GLN A 270 18.23 12.92 -13.83
CA GLN A 270 18.66 12.17 -12.65
C GLN A 270 17.45 11.90 -11.75
N ALA A 271 17.45 10.76 -11.04
CA ALA A 271 16.40 10.45 -10.07
C ALA A 271 16.37 11.50 -8.95
N ASP A 272 15.16 11.94 -8.59
CA ASP A 272 14.96 12.82 -7.44
C ASP A 272 15.22 12.02 -6.15
N PRO A 273 16.26 12.36 -5.37
CA PRO A 273 16.61 11.62 -4.17
C PRO A 273 15.61 11.81 -3.02
N HIS A 274 14.67 12.74 -3.16
CA HIS A 274 13.71 13.11 -2.12
C HIS A 274 12.28 12.68 -2.40
N SER A 275 12.06 11.92 -3.47
CA SER A 275 10.72 11.47 -3.90
C SER A 275 10.71 10.06 -4.49
N PRO A 276 11.29 9.05 -3.80
CA PRO A 276 11.21 7.66 -4.23
C PRO A 276 9.80 7.11 -4.02
N ALA A 277 9.52 5.94 -4.60
CA ALA A 277 8.48 5.06 -4.10
C ALA A 277 9.11 4.04 -3.14
N TRP A 278 8.52 3.87 -1.96
CA TRP A 278 8.86 2.82 -1.01
C TRP A 278 7.75 1.79 -1.01
N ASP A 279 8.13 0.57 -1.36
CA ASP A 279 7.21 -0.47 -1.79
C ASP A 279 7.38 -1.74 -0.95
N TRP A 280 6.37 -2.59 -0.94
CA TRP A 280 6.49 -3.96 -0.49
C TRP A 280 5.64 -4.88 -1.34
N GLN A 281 5.96 -6.15 -1.27
CA GLN A 281 5.22 -7.20 -1.95
C GLN A 281 4.73 -8.23 -0.92
N PHE A 282 3.57 -8.79 -1.19
CA PHE A 282 3.03 -9.97 -0.53
C PHE A 282 2.97 -11.11 -1.53
N VAL A 283 3.73 -12.16 -1.28
CA VAL A 283 3.85 -13.33 -2.17
C VAL A 283 3.09 -14.50 -1.56
N ILE A 284 2.10 -15.00 -2.29
CA ILE A 284 1.31 -16.17 -1.90
C ILE A 284 1.87 -17.39 -2.65
N PRO A 285 2.59 -18.30 -1.96
CA PRO A 285 3.04 -19.53 -2.59
C PRO A 285 1.88 -20.50 -2.78
N GLN A 286 1.84 -21.18 -3.91
CA GLN A 286 0.84 -22.21 -4.25
C GLN A 286 -0.61 -21.79 -3.90
N PRO A 287 -1.11 -20.64 -4.43
CA PRO A 287 -2.41 -20.13 -4.04
C PRO A 287 -3.55 -21.07 -4.47
N GLU A 288 -4.44 -21.36 -3.53
CA GLU A 288 -5.63 -22.19 -3.74
C GLU A 288 -6.87 -21.30 -3.95
N LEU A 289 -7.82 -21.79 -4.74
CA LEU A 289 -9.08 -21.09 -5.01
C LEU A 289 -9.93 -20.98 -3.75
N ASN A 290 -10.52 -19.82 -3.55
CA ASN A 290 -11.42 -19.51 -2.43
C ASN A 290 -10.79 -19.62 -1.04
N GLN A 291 -9.48 -19.79 -0.95
CA GLN A 291 -8.77 -19.68 0.31
C GLN A 291 -8.46 -18.21 0.59
N THR A 292 -8.57 -17.81 1.87
CA THR A 292 -8.23 -16.46 2.32
C THR A 292 -6.75 -16.41 2.66
N TYR A 293 -6.07 -15.42 2.08
CA TYR A 293 -4.67 -15.07 2.35
C TYR A 293 -4.60 -13.64 2.84
N GLY A 294 -3.56 -13.27 3.58
CA GLY A 294 -3.41 -11.91 4.05
C GLY A 294 -2.18 -11.70 4.92
N TYR A 295 -2.01 -10.46 5.34
CA TYR A 295 -0.99 -10.04 6.28
C TYR A 295 -1.50 -8.85 7.09
N ARG A 296 -0.84 -8.59 8.22
CA ARG A 296 -0.99 -7.36 8.99
C ARG A 296 0.31 -6.58 8.94
N ALA A 297 0.17 -5.27 8.90
CA ALA A 297 1.31 -4.36 8.97
C ALA A 297 1.01 -3.19 9.89
N ARG A 298 2.04 -2.52 10.37
CA ARG A 298 1.96 -1.28 11.13
C ARG A 298 2.90 -0.26 10.54
N ILE A 299 2.40 0.94 10.31
CA ILE A 299 3.22 2.09 9.95
C ILE A 299 3.37 2.96 11.19
N VAL A 300 4.60 3.29 11.55
CA VAL A 300 4.93 4.21 12.64
C VAL A 300 5.46 5.50 12.06
N ILE A 301 4.92 6.63 12.55
CA ILE A 301 5.28 7.98 12.09
C ILE A 301 5.47 8.86 13.33
N GLU A 302 6.71 9.19 13.65
CA GLU A 302 7.08 10.03 14.79
C GLU A 302 8.50 10.62 14.59
N PRO A 303 8.96 11.61 15.37
CA PRO A 303 10.33 12.08 15.29
C PRO A 303 11.34 10.96 15.52
N PHE A 304 12.34 10.86 14.65
CA PHE A 304 13.37 9.83 14.77
C PHE A 304 14.34 10.13 15.92
N LYS A 305 14.53 9.16 16.79
CA LYS A 305 15.38 9.26 17.99
C LYS A 305 16.49 8.20 18.06
N GLY A 306 16.77 7.56 16.91
CA GLY A 306 17.82 6.56 16.79
C GLY A 306 17.35 5.11 16.83
N GLU A 307 18.29 4.19 16.69
CA GLU A 307 18.00 2.77 16.47
C GLU A 307 17.25 2.08 17.60
N ALA A 308 17.49 2.46 18.86
CA ALA A 308 16.79 1.89 20.01
C ALA A 308 15.26 2.06 19.92
N GLN A 309 14.79 3.16 19.26
CA GLN A 309 13.39 3.42 18.97
C GLN A 309 12.82 2.36 18.03
N LEU A 310 13.55 2.01 16.96
CA LEU A 310 13.12 1.01 15.96
C LEU A 310 12.91 -0.36 16.64
N TRP A 311 13.87 -0.79 17.44
CA TRP A 311 13.77 -2.06 18.14
C TRP A 311 12.68 -2.07 19.22
N ARG A 312 12.39 -0.93 19.83
CA ARG A 312 11.26 -0.79 20.77
C ARG A 312 9.94 -1.02 20.02
N HIS A 313 9.72 -0.37 18.87
CA HIS A 313 8.52 -0.57 18.07
C HIS A 313 8.39 -2.01 17.57
N TYR A 314 9.47 -2.61 17.12
CA TYR A 314 9.47 -4.00 16.67
C TYR A 314 9.05 -4.97 17.80
N ARG A 315 9.59 -4.82 19.01
CA ARG A 315 9.17 -5.63 20.16
C ARG A 315 7.72 -5.38 20.57
N GLN A 316 7.29 -4.14 20.58
CA GLN A 316 5.89 -3.78 20.87
C GLN A 316 4.92 -4.39 19.84
N TRP A 317 5.30 -4.40 18.57
CA TRP A 317 4.54 -5.03 17.50
C TRP A 317 4.41 -6.54 17.73
N GLN A 318 5.50 -7.25 18.01
CA GLN A 318 5.47 -8.68 18.33
C GLN A 318 4.55 -8.98 19.53
N GLN A 319 4.64 -8.17 20.58
CA GLN A 319 3.78 -8.31 21.76
C GLN A 319 2.29 -8.09 21.46
N ALA A 320 1.99 -7.05 20.69
CA ALA A 320 0.61 -6.74 20.29
C ALA A 320 -0.02 -7.86 19.45
N LEU A 321 0.79 -8.53 18.63
CA LEU A 321 0.36 -9.65 17.80
C LEU A 321 0.28 -10.98 18.56
N GLY A 322 0.98 -11.12 19.67
CA GLY A 322 1.17 -12.38 20.40
C GLY A 322 1.93 -13.43 19.59
N ILE A 323 2.83 -13.01 18.69
CA ILE A 323 3.62 -13.91 17.82
C ILE A 323 5.12 -13.75 18.04
N SER A 324 5.88 -14.75 17.65
CA SER A 324 7.33 -14.71 17.60
C SER A 324 7.77 -14.45 16.15
N LEU A 325 8.40 -13.31 15.92
CA LEU A 325 9.05 -12.96 14.66
C LEU A 325 10.57 -13.14 14.79
N PRO A 326 11.32 -13.18 13.67
CA PRO A 326 12.77 -13.30 13.70
C PRO A 326 13.42 -12.27 14.64
N ALA A 327 14.36 -12.73 15.46
CA ALA A 327 15.01 -11.87 16.43
C ALA A 327 15.95 -10.85 15.77
N GLY A 328 15.93 -9.63 16.25
CA GLY A 328 16.96 -8.62 15.96
C GLY A 328 18.22 -8.83 16.81
N PRO A 329 19.20 -7.92 16.71
CA PRO A 329 20.37 -7.94 17.58
C PRO A 329 19.96 -7.78 19.04
N GLU A 330 20.73 -8.39 19.93
CA GLU A 330 20.62 -8.09 21.36
C GLU A 330 21.02 -6.62 21.59
N VAL A 331 20.02 -5.77 21.75
CA VAL A 331 20.26 -4.38 22.15
C VAL A 331 20.45 -4.39 23.65
N SER A 332 21.71 -4.20 24.10
CA SER A 332 21.97 -3.93 25.49
C SER A 332 21.13 -2.72 25.92
N ALA A 333 20.32 -2.90 26.96
CA ALA A 333 19.56 -1.80 27.53
C ALA A 333 20.53 -0.67 27.94
N PRO A 334 20.16 0.62 27.67
CA PRO A 334 20.96 1.77 28.03
C PRO A 334 21.18 1.88 29.54
#